data_9e3ab31dca71a1013a2ce46a5c21c7b2
#
_entry.id   9e3ab31dca71a1013a2ce46a5c21c7b2
#
_cell.length_a   1.000
_cell.length_b   1.000
_cell.length_c   1.000
_cell.angle_alpha   90.00
_cell.angle_beta   90.00
_cell.angle_gamma   90.00
#
_symmetry.space_group_name_H-M   'P 1'
#
loop_
_entity.id
_entity.type
_entity.pdbx_description
1 polymer ?
#
loop_
_entity_poly.entity_id
_entity_poly.type
_entity_poly.pdbx_seq_one_letter_code
_entity_poly.pdbx_strand_id
1 'polypeptide(L)'
;MSPTASPSPVPISRRGMLEAAGAVVGSLAALPAVHGQTASADLIRVGLIGAGGRGTGALQQTLSVPGSNVKLTAVADAFGDRITAALRALEPMKDKLDCPAERRFDGLDGYRKVLDHCDLVILATPPGFRPFHFDAAVKAGKHVFMEKPVCIDAFGARLALAAAKLADEKKLKVVVGLQRRYDPEYRETLARVREGLAGDIVGGQIFWNGGAIWYRNRKPGMKEMEFQVHNWYHFNWLCGDHICEQHVHNIDVANWFLDRLPESAYGLGGRQHRVPGQPSEIYDHHCVDFIYPGGVRIASQCRQFPGGDYRVTEEFQGTKGLVKLGEITDRSGKVLWKYEGPRPNPFQVEHDELHDAIRNDKPLNNAVYGATSSFSAVLGRNATYTGKQWGYKEALDLENRTMPEHLGWDATPPVLPDKDGNYPLPNPGTYKIT
;
A
#
# COMPACT_ATOMS: atom_id res chain seq x y z
N MET A 1 -12.05 -25.83 53.99
CA MET A 1 -11.13 -24.80 53.48
C MET A 1 -11.65 -24.36 52.14
N SER A 2 -12.32 -23.21 52.09
CA SER A 2 -12.93 -22.65 50.88
C SER A 2 -11.88 -21.85 50.11
N PRO A 3 -11.90 -21.85 48.74
CA PRO A 3 -10.99 -21.02 47.97
C PRO A 3 -11.50 -19.59 47.88
N THR A 4 -10.59 -18.66 48.08
CA THR A 4 -10.77 -17.21 48.03
C THR A 4 -11.02 -16.74 46.58
N ALA A 5 -12.10 -15.95 46.41
CA ALA A 5 -12.46 -15.33 45.15
C ALA A 5 -11.53 -14.13 44.82
N SER A 6 -11.06 -14.05 43.57
CA SER A 6 -10.39 -12.88 43.02
C SER A 6 -11.39 -11.77 42.68
N PRO A 7 -11.03 -10.48 42.87
CA PRO A 7 -11.94 -9.38 42.58
C PRO A 7 -12.06 -9.12 41.08
N SER A 8 -13.32 -8.92 40.62
CA SER A 8 -13.68 -8.51 39.26
C SER A 8 -13.26 -7.06 38.97
N PRO A 9 -12.88 -6.70 37.75
CA PRO A 9 -12.56 -5.33 37.39
C PRO A 9 -13.83 -4.46 37.32
N VAL A 10 -13.72 -3.26 37.87
CA VAL A 10 -14.77 -2.22 37.92
C VAL A 10 -14.91 -1.62 36.51
N PRO A 11 -16.11 -1.49 35.93
CA PRO A 11 -16.28 -0.83 34.65
C PRO A 11 -16.14 0.68 34.74
N ILE A 12 -15.25 1.27 33.97
CA ILE A 12 -15.08 2.73 33.86
C ILE A 12 -16.28 3.28 33.06
N SER A 13 -17.06 4.16 33.69
CA SER A 13 -18.25 4.76 33.11
C SER A 13 -17.87 5.86 32.08
N ARG A 14 -18.64 5.96 30.99
CA ARG A 14 -18.53 7.00 29.94
C ARG A 14 -18.55 8.45 30.45
N ARG A 15 -18.88 8.70 31.71
CA ARG A 15 -18.97 10.04 32.32
C ARG A 15 -17.61 10.59 32.81
N GLY A 16 -16.64 9.74 33.08
CA GLY A 16 -15.31 10.15 33.51
C GLY A 16 -14.37 10.65 32.44
N MET A 17 -14.71 10.46 31.12
CA MET A 17 -13.92 10.95 29.99
C MET A 17 -14.35 12.33 29.48
N LEU A 18 -15.47 12.88 29.94
CA LEU A 18 -16.02 14.15 29.42
C LEU A 18 -15.65 15.36 30.32
N GLU A 19 -15.07 15.19 31.45
CA GLU A 19 -14.70 16.31 32.36
C GLU A 19 -13.28 16.86 32.13
N ALA A 20 -12.47 16.25 31.25
CA ALA A 20 -11.13 16.73 30.89
C ALA A 20 -11.05 17.57 29.60
N ALA A 21 -12.18 17.85 28.96
CA ALA A 21 -12.24 18.59 27.67
C ALA A 21 -12.98 19.93 27.72
N GLY A 22 -13.10 20.52 28.90
CA GLY A 22 -13.83 21.78 29.12
C GLY A 22 -12.96 22.89 29.65
N ALA A 23 -12.19 23.57 28.82
CA ALA A 23 -11.81 24.98 28.94
C ALA A 23 -10.72 25.32 27.89
N VAL A 24 -11.05 25.78 26.69
CA VAL A 24 -10.42 26.89 25.97
C VAL A 24 -11.33 27.25 24.79
N VAL A 25 -12.33 28.11 25.05
CA VAL A 25 -12.91 28.95 24.02
C VAL A 25 -12.39 30.36 24.30
N GLY A 26 -11.53 30.84 23.45
CA GLY A 26 -10.96 32.18 23.58
C GLY A 26 -10.27 32.66 22.31
N SER A 27 -10.92 33.57 21.58
CA SER A 27 -10.38 34.55 20.64
C SER A 27 -9.70 34.05 19.36
N LEU A 28 -10.47 34.10 18.27
CA LEU A 28 -9.95 34.31 16.91
C LEU A 28 -9.29 35.71 16.84
N ALA A 29 -8.00 35.77 17.11
CA ALA A 29 -7.15 36.86 16.70
C ALA A 29 -6.46 36.43 15.39
N ALA A 30 -6.65 37.21 14.34
CA ALA A 30 -5.91 37.07 13.08
C ALA A 30 -4.41 37.06 13.38
N LEU A 31 -3.77 35.88 13.23
CA LEU A 31 -2.34 35.78 13.31
C LEU A 31 -1.75 36.41 12.05
N PRO A 32 -0.76 37.31 12.14
CA PRO A 32 -0.05 37.80 10.99
C PRO A 32 0.67 36.63 10.30
N ALA A 33 0.68 36.63 8.98
CA ALA A 33 1.48 35.71 8.20
C ALA A 33 2.95 35.82 8.65
N VAL A 34 3.40 34.84 9.45
CA VAL A 34 4.83 34.72 9.78
C VAL A 34 5.53 34.18 8.52
N HIS A 35 6.02 35.10 7.72
CA HIS A 35 7.06 34.82 6.75
C HIS A 35 8.35 34.55 7.50
N GLY A 36 8.92 33.34 7.31
CA GLY A 36 10.34 33.11 7.56
C GLY A 36 10.69 32.45 8.87
N GLN A 37 10.50 31.15 8.95
CA GLN A 37 11.62 30.34 9.42
C GLN A 37 12.11 29.58 8.18
N THR A 38 13.34 29.87 7.75
CA THR A 38 14.07 29.05 6.79
C THR A 38 14.17 27.66 7.38
N ALA A 39 13.30 26.76 6.89
CA ALA A 39 13.48 25.32 7.11
C ALA A 39 14.96 25.02 6.80
N SER A 40 15.61 24.24 7.63
CA SER A 40 17.02 23.87 7.49
C SER A 40 17.34 23.67 6.01
N ALA A 41 18.30 24.45 5.50
CA ALA A 41 18.73 24.42 4.10
C ALA A 41 19.48 23.12 3.76
N ASP A 42 19.52 22.15 4.67
CA ASP A 42 20.27 20.92 4.53
C ASP A 42 19.74 20.08 3.39
N LEU A 43 20.64 19.58 2.58
CA LEU A 43 20.35 18.71 1.45
C LEU A 43 19.76 17.37 1.95
N ILE A 44 18.58 17.01 1.46
CA ILE A 44 18.06 15.64 1.59
C ILE A 44 18.55 14.84 0.38
N ARG A 45 19.40 13.85 0.63
CA ARG A 45 19.88 12.92 -0.39
C ARG A 45 18.83 11.81 -0.58
N VAL A 46 18.38 11.62 -1.82
CA VAL A 46 17.35 10.64 -2.15
C VAL A 46 17.97 9.47 -2.89
N GLY A 47 17.66 8.26 -2.43
CA GLY A 47 17.92 7.00 -3.13
C GLY A 47 16.65 6.48 -3.81
N LEU A 48 16.75 5.98 -5.04
CA LEU A 48 15.66 5.31 -5.73
C LEU A 48 15.97 3.82 -5.87
N ILE A 49 15.05 2.96 -5.40
CA ILE A 49 15.10 1.50 -5.57
C ILE A 49 13.87 1.05 -6.33
N GLY A 50 14.07 0.65 -7.59
CA GLY A 50 13.01 0.40 -8.56
C GLY A 50 12.76 1.61 -9.47
N ALA A 51 13.52 1.68 -10.58
CA ALA A 51 13.51 2.77 -11.57
C ALA A 51 12.49 2.55 -12.71
N GLY A 52 11.39 1.82 -12.43
CA GLY A 52 10.26 1.69 -13.35
C GLY A 52 9.41 2.96 -13.39
N GLY A 53 8.30 2.94 -14.17
CA GLY A 53 7.45 4.13 -14.36
C GLY A 53 6.94 4.72 -13.04
N ARG A 54 6.50 3.89 -12.07
CA ARG A 54 6.02 4.39 -10.77
C ARG A 54 7.16 4.96 -9.91
N GLY A 55 8.32 4.27 -9.86
CA GLY A 55 9.49 4.79 -9.12
C GLY A 55 9.99 6.12 -9.68
N THR A 56 10.08 6.24 -11.01
CA THR A 56 10.43 7.51 -11.68
C THR A 56 9.43 8.62 -11.34
N GLY A 57 8.11 8.31 -11.36
CA GLY A 57 7.07 9.27 -10.99
C GLY A 57 7.14 9.70 -9.52
N ALA A 58 7.36 8.76 -8.58
CA ALA A 58 7.54 9.07 -7.17
C ALA A 58 8.79 9.93 -6.92
N LEU A 59 9.88 9.64 -7.61
CA LEU A 59 11.07 10.47 -7.55
C LEU A 59 10.81 11.88 -8.10
N GLN A 60 10.11 12.01 -9.22
CA GLN A 60 9.72 13.30 -9.77
C GLN A 60 8.90 14.11 -8.77
N GLN A 61 7.94 13.48 -8.08
CA GLN A 61 7.14 14.11 -7.03
C GLN A 61 8.01 14.57 -5.85
N THR A 62 8.91 13.71 -5.35
CA THR A 62 9.89 14.06 -4.31
C THR A 62 10.75 15.25 -4.73
N LEU A 63 11.29 15.24 -5.95
CA LEU A 63 12.12 16.32 -6.47
C LEU A 63 11.33 17.62 -6.72
N SER A 64 10.00 17.55 -6.83
CA SER A 64 9.10 18.69 -7.08
C SER A 64 8.57 19.34 -5.80
N VAL A 65 8.88 18.83 -4.60
CA VAL A 65 8.44 19.43 -3.34
C VAL A 65 8.90 20.88 -3.23
N PRO A 66 7.98 21.85 -3.06
CA PRO A 66 8.32 23.27 -3.05
C PRO A 66 9.30 23.62 -1.91
N GLY A 67 10.30 24.45 -2.20
CA GLY A 67 11.26 24.91 -1.20
C GLY A 67 12.18 23.82 -0.62
N SER A 68 12.08 22.59 -1.11
CA SER A 68 12.91 21.50 -0.62
C SER A 68 14.24 21.42 -1.35
N ASN A 69 15.36 21.54 -0.59
CA ASN A 69 16.70 21.21 -1.09
C ASN A 69 16.86 19.69 -1.12
N VAL A 70 16.67 19.09 -2.30
CA VAL A 70 16.63 17.64 -2.48
C VAL A 70 17.33 17.25 -3.76
N LYS A 71 18.10 16.15 -3.74
CA LYS A 71 18.77 15.60 -4.93
C LYS A 71 18.71 14.08 -4.94
N LEU A 72 18.52 13.50 -6.14
CA LEU A 72 18.78 12.08 -6.37
C LEU A 72 20.29 11.84 -6.25
N THR A 73 20.71 10.93 -5.38
CA THR A 73 22.12 10.64 -5.13
C THR A 73 22.54 9.22 -5.50
N ALA A 74 21.60 8.27 -5.53
CA ALA A 74 21.84 6.88 -5.95
C ALA A 74 20.59 6.24 -6.50
N VAL A 75 20.74 5.27 -7.40
CA VAL A 75 19.63 4.53 -8.00
C VAL A 75 19.95 3.05 -8.16
N ALA A 76 18.96 2.20 -7.93
CA ALA A 76 19.03 0.77 -8.24
C ALA A 76 17.77 0.26 -8.96
N ASP A 77 17.97 -0.65 -9.88
CA ASP A 77 16.92 -1.46 -10.50
C ASP A 77 17.50 -2.84 -10.85
N ALA A 78 16.64 -3.86 -10.95
CA ALA A 78 17.05 -5.18 -11.42
C ALA A 78 17.62 -5.13 -12.86
N PHE A 79 17.17 -4.14 -13.66
CA PHE A 79 17.53 -3.97 -15.07
C PHE A 79 18.16 -2.59 -15.31
N GLY A 80 19.41 -2.54 -15.77
CA GLY A 80 20.16 -1.30 -16.00
C GLY A 80 19.53 -0.36 -17.07
N ASP A 81 18.80 -0.91 -18.03
CA ASP A 81 18.08 -0.12 -19.04
C ASP A 81 16.96 0.75 -18.41
N ARG A 82 16.36 0.30 -17.30
CA ARG A 82 15.36 1.08 -16.55
C ARG A 82 16.00 2.26 -15.84
N ILE A 83 17.18 2.08 -15.27
CA ILE A 83 17.95 3.19 -14.65
C ILE A 83 18.20 4.27 -15.71
N THR A 84 18.70 3.85 -16.89
CA THR A 84 18.97 4.77 -18.02
C THR A 84 17.70 5.50 -18.46
N ALA A 85 16.57 4.78 -18.58
CA ALA A 85 15.30 5.37 -18.97
C ALA A 85 14.78 6.37 -17.95
N ALA A 86 14.87 6.04 -16.64
CA ALA A 86 14.45 6.92 -15.55
C ALA A 86 15.27 8.23 -15.52
N LEU A 87 16.59 8.15 -15.60
CA LEU A 87 17.46 9.32 -15.62
C LEU A 87 17.20 10.21 -16.86
N ARG A 88 16.93 9.60 -18.01
CA ARG A 88 16.52 10.34 -19.21
C ARG A 88 15.17 11.04 -19.05
N ALA A 89 14.20 10.40 -18.43
CA ALA A 89 12.89 10.99 -18.17
C ALA A 89 12.97 12.18 -17.19
N LEU A 90 13.99 12.20 -16.33
CA LEU A 90 14.24 13.25 -15.35
C LEU A 90 15.21 14.35 -15.84
N GLU A 91 15.63 14.31 -17.10
CA GLU A 91 16.52 15.34 -17.69
C GLU A 91 16.02 16.79 -17.48
N PRO A 92 14.70 17.09 -17.52
CA PRO A 92 14.21 18.44 -17.19
C PRO A 92 14.54 18.90 -15.77
N MET A 93 14.92 17.97 -14.87
CA MET A 93 15.28 18.24 -13.46
C MET A 93 16.76 17.96 -13.19
N LYS A 94 17.63 18.02 -14.20
CA LYS A 94 19.06 17.66 -14.11
C LYS A 94 19.80 18.33 -12.97
N ASP A 95 19.46 19.56 -12.62
CA ASP A 95 20.08 20.29 -11.51
C ASP A 95 19.84 19.62 -10.14
N LYS A 96 18.84 18.72 -10.05
CA LYS A 96 18.52 17.90 -8.88
C LYS A 96 19.04 16.46 -8.99
N LEU A 97 19.83 16.14 -10.02
CA LEU A 97 20.44 14.84 -10.22
C LEU A 97 21.94 14.89 -9.90
N ASP A 98 22.31 14.29 -8.77
CA ASP A 98 23.70 14.06 -8.35
C ASP A 98 23.95 12.56 -8.23
N CYS A 99 23.78 11.84 -9.34
CA CYS A 99 23.84 10.39 -9.41
C CYS A 99 24.81 9.94 -10.51
N PRO A 100 26.14 10.04 -10.27
CA PRO A 100 27.16 9.60 -11.20
C PRO A 100 27.12 8.07 -11.41
N ALA A 101 27.87 7.56 -12.39
CA ALA A 101 27.79 6.18 -12.83
C ALA A 101 28.08 5.15 -11.71
N GLU A 102 29.01 5.46 -10.81
CA GLU A 102 29.39 4.60 -9.67
C GLU A 102 28.31 4.51 -8.58
N ARG A 103 27.26 5.31 -8.65
CA ARG A 103 26.09 5.27 -7.76
C ARG A 103 24.82 4.79 -8.47
N ARG A 104 24.99 4.07 -9.60
CA ARG A 104 23.92 3.42 -10.38
C ARG A 104 24.14 1.91 -10.31
N PHE A 105 23.23 1.21 -9.67
CA PHE A 105 23.41 -0.19 -9.34
C PHE A 105 22.35 -1.04 -10.03
N ASP A 106 22.72 -1.91 -10.94
CA ASP A 106 21.85 -2.92 -11.52
C ASP A 106 21.92 -4.26 -10.75
N GLY A 107 20.91 -5.11 -11.00
CA GLY A 107 20.79 -6.41 -10.35
C GLY A 107 19.93 -6.41 -9.08
N LEU A 108 19.70 -7.61 -8.56
CA LEU A 108 18.77 -7.84 -7.44
C LEU A 108 19.29 -7.33 -6.08
N ASP A 109 20.61 -7.15 -5.95
CA ASP A 109 21.27 -6.73 -4.71
C ASP A 109 21.60 -5.22 -4.67
N GLY A 110 21.40 -4.51 -5.77
CA GLY A 110 21.75 -3.09 -5.91
C GLY A 110 21.13 -2.20 -4.84
N TYR A 111 19.97 -2.58 -4.30
CA TYR A 111 19.27 -1.83 -3.27
C TYR A 111 20.11 -1.58 -2.01
N ARG A 112 20.97 -2.52 -1.60
CA ARG A 112 21.84 -2.36 -0.41
C ARG A 112 22.81 -1.21 -0.57
N LYS A 113 23.41 -1.10 -1.75
CA LYS A 113 24.39 -0.05 -2.06
C LYS A 113 23.75 1.35 -2.10
N VAL A 114 22.49 1.46 -2.52
CA VAL A 114 21.75 2.74 -2.52
C VAL A 114 21.64 3.31 -1.11
N LEU A 115 21.44 2.45 -0.10
CA LEU A 115 21.24 2.89 1.28
C LEU A 115 22.46 3.63 1.86
N ASP A 116 23.66 3.39 1.37
CA ASP A 116 24.87 4.08 1.82
C ASP A 116 24.96 5.53 1.33
N HIS A 117 24.13 5.89 0.33
CA HIS A 117 24.21 7.18 -0.37
C HIS A 117 22.99 8.10 -0.18
N CYS A 118 22.05 7.77 0.70
CA CYS A 118 20.83 8.55 0.85
C CYS A 118 20.42 8.76 2.32
N ASP A 119 19.54 9.73 2.54
CA ASP A 119 18.85 10.00 3.81
C ASP A 119 17.40 9.57 3.76
N LEU A 120 16.79 9.72 2.58
CA LEU A 120 15.45 9.27 2.21
C LEU A 120 15.54 8.26 1.06
N VAL A 121 14.88 7.12 1.19
CA VAL A 121 14.82 6.12 0.11
C VAL A 121 13.40 5.95 -0.42
N ILE A 122 13.27 5.89 -1.75
CA ILE A 122 12.03 5.54 -2.45
C ILE A 122 12.09 4.07 -2.83
N LEU A 123 11.14 3.27 -2.32
CA LEU A 123 11.02 1.84 -2.60
C LEU A 123 9.85 1.59 -3.57
N ALA A 124 10.16 1.35 -4.83
CA ALA A 124 9.18 1.14 -5.90
C ALA A 124 9.40 -0.16 -6.70
N THR A 125 10.06 -1.13 -6.10
CA THR A 125 10.24 -2.49 -6.63
C THR A 125 8.93 -3.29 -6.59
N PRO A 126 8.83 -4.44 -7.26
CA PRO A 126 7.69 -5.33 -7.10
C PRO A 126 7.39 -5.65 -5.62
N PRO A 127 6.11 -5.82 -5.26
CA PRO A 127 5.69 -5.94 -3.85
C PRO A 127 6.37 -7.04 -3.04
N GLY A 128 6.72 -8.17 -3.66
CA GLY A 128 7.42 -9.27 -2.99
C GLY A 128 8.76 -8.86 -2.36
N PHE A 129 9.46 -7.90 -2.95
CA PHE A 129 10.73 -7.38 -2.42
C PHE A 129 10.52 -6.37 -1.29
N ARG A 130 9.37 -5.73 -1.21
CA ARG A 130 9.11 -4.56 -0.37
C ARG A 130 9.40 -4.74 1.11
N PRO A 131 8.93 -5.83 1.79
CA PRO A 131 9.20 -6.02 3.21
C PRO A 131 10.69 -6.08 3.53
N PHE A 132 11.47 -6.73 2.65
CA PHE A 132 12.92 -6.89 2.81
C PHE A 132 13.67 -5.58 2.58
N HIS A 133 13.27 -4.81 1.57
CA HIS A 133 13.86 -3.49 1.29
C HIS A 133 13.50 -2.48 2.38
N PHE A 134 12.27 -2.53 2.91
CA PHE A 134 11.83 -1.68 4.00
C PHE A 134 12.60 -1.98 5.30
N ASP A 135 12.70 -3.26 5.68
CA ASP A 135 13.49 -3.68 6.85
C ASP A 135 14.95 -3.23 6.74
N ALA A 136 15.59 -3.41 5.58
CA ALA A 136 16.96 -2.97 5.34
C ALA A 136 17.10 -1.44 5.44
N ALA A 137 16.17 -0.67 4.88
CA ALA A 137 16.18 0.79 4.91
C ALA A 137 16.05 1.32 6.36
N VAL A 138 15.11 0.76 7.15
CA VAL A 138 14.92 1.14 8.54
C VAL A 138 16.12 0.76 9.42
N LYS A 139 16.70 -0.42 9.22
CA LYS A 139 17.95 -0.83 9.89
C LYS A 139 19.11 0.12 9.60
N ALA A 140 19.20 0.58 8.35
CA ALA A 140 20.18 1.57 7.91
C ALA A 140 19.85 3.02 8.33
N GLY A 141 18.77 3.24 9.08
CA GLY A 141 18.40 4.57 9.59
C GLY A 141 17.89 5.54 8.53
N LYS A 142 17.21 5.05 7.48
CA LYS A 142 16.71 5.90 6.38
C LYS A 142 15.23 6.22 6.56
N HIS A 143 14.83 7.47 6.26
CA HIS A 143 13.45 7.81 5.98
C HIS A 143 12.98 7.06 4.74
N VAL A 144 11.69 6.76 4.65
CA VAL A 144 11.17 5.88 3.59
C VAL A 144 9.90 6.44 2.97
N PHE A 145 9.90 6.55 1.65
CA PHE A 145 8.69 6.46 0.85
C PHE A 145 8.63 5.05 0.24
N MET A 146 7.55 4.33 0.42
CA MET A 146 7.39 3.03 -0.22
C MET A 146 6.04 2.89 -0.91
N GLU A 147 6.05 2.27 -2.09
CA GLU A 147 4.84 1.94 -2.82
C GLU A 147 4.03 0.85 -2.13
N LYS A 148 2.74 0.84 -2.40
CA LYS A 148 1.81 -0.24 -2.05
C LYS A 148 1.91 -1.41 -3.06
N PRO A 149 1.46 -2.62 -2.72
CA PRO A 149 1.24 -3.11 -1.36
C PRO A 149 2.56 -3.27 -0.60
N VAL A 150 2.46 -3.21 0.73
CA VAL A 150 3.65 -3.31 1.62
C VAL A 150 4.11 -4.75 1.77
N CYS A 151 3.18 -5.71 1.68
CA CYS A 151 3.44 -7.15 1.77
C CYS A 151 2.48 -7.94 0.88
N ILE A 152 2.83 -9.20 0.60
CA ILE A 152 2.04 -10.12 -0.21
C ILE A 152 1.88 -11.52 0.43
N ASP A 153 2.42 -11.72 1.62
CA ASP A 153 2.30 -12.95 2.41
C ASP A 153 2.40 -12.65 3.91
N ALA A 154 2.19 -13.67 4.74
CA ALA A 154 2.20 -13.51 6.19
C ALA A 154 3.60 -13.18 6.74
N PHE A 155 4.64 -13.80 6.20
CA PHE A 155 6.02 -13.51 6.59
C PHE A 155 6.36 -12.03 6.31
N GLY A 156 6.08 -11.56 5.09
CA GLY A 156 6.32 -10.17 4.70
C GLY A 156 5.51 -9.18 5.53
N ALA A 157 4.27 -9.51 5.91
CA ALA A 157 3.45 -8.68 6.78
C ALA A 157 4.07 -8.53 8.18
N ARG A 158 4.49 -9.65 8.79
CA ARG A 158 5.14 -9.62 10.11
C ARG A 158 6.47 -8.87 10.07
N LEU A 159 7.28 -9.08 9.02
CA LEU A 159 8.54 -8.35 8.82
C LEU A 159 8.32 -6.84 8.68
N ALA A 160 7.33 -6.44 7.89
CA ALA A 160 7.00 -5.03 7.71
C ALA A 160 6.48 -4.38 9.00
N LEU A 161 5.66 -5.08 9.79
CA LEU A 161 5.18 -4.60 11.09
C LEU A 161 6.32 -4.46 12.11
N ALA A 162 7.26 -5.39 12.12
CA ALA A 162 8.47 -5.29 12.97
C ALA A 162 9.34 -4.10 12.54
N ALA A 163 9.54 -3.90 11.25
CA ALA A 163 10.26 -2.74 10.71
C ALA A 163 9.54 -1.41 11.01
N ALA A 164 8.20 -1.39 10.96
CA ALA A 164 7.41 -0.21 11.33
C ALA A 164 7.66 0.21 12.79
N LYS A 165 7.67 -0.74 13.71
CA LYS A 165 7.99 -0.49 15.12
C LYS A 165 9.42 0.06 15.29
N LEU A 166 10.40 -0.54 14.61
CA LEU A 166 11.79 -0.07 14.64
C LEU A 166 11.92 1.34 14.04
N ALA A 167 11.11 1.68 13.01
CA ALA A 167 11.09 3.02 12.43
C ALA A 167 10.60 4.07 13.45
N ASP A 168 9.57 3.76 14.25
CA ASP A 168 9.11 4.64 15.34
C ASP A 168 10.19 4.82 16.41
N GLU A 169 10.84 3.74 16.85
CA GLU A 169 11.93 3.78 17.83
C GLU A 169 13.10 4.67 17.35
N LYS A 170 13.38 4.65 16.05
CA LYS A 170 14.41 5.48 15.40
C LYS A 170 13.91 6.85 14.95
N LYS A 171 12.64 7.19 15.17
CA LYS A 171 12.00 8.44 14.72
C LYS A 171 12.07 8.66 13.21
N LEU A 172 12.13 7.59 12.43
CA LEU A 172 12.14 7.65 10.98
C LEU A 172 10.75 8.00 10.44
N LYS A 173 10.70 8.79 9.38
CA LYS A 173 9.45 9.16 8.71
C LYS A 173 9.19 8.15 7.61
N VAL A 174 7.99 7.59 7.59
CA VAL A 174 7.62 6.55 6.64
C VAL A 174 6.27 6.89 6.01
N VAL A 175 6.24 7.02 4.70
CA VAL A 175 5.01 7.17 3.90
C VAL A 175 4.82 5.94 3.02
N VAL A 176 3.59 5.48 2.94
CA VAL A 176 3.15 4.40 2.04
C VAL A 176 2.29 5.00 0.93
N GLY A 177 2.56 4.66 -0.32
CA GLY A 177 1.85 5.14 -1.51
C GLY A 177 0.37 4.72 -1.60
N LEU A 178 -0.36 4.89 -0.50
CA LEU A 178 -1.82 4.81 -0.41
C LEU A 178 -2.40 6.22 -0.54
N GLN A 179 -2.22 6.81 -1.71
CA GLN A 179 -2.47 8.21 -2.01
C GLN A 179 -3.88 8.70 -1.67
N ARG A 180 -4.90 7.82 -1.60
CA ARG A 180 -6.26 8.18 -1.19
C ARG A 180 -6.32 8.75 0.22
N ARG A 181 -5.40 8.35 1.10
CA ARG A 181 -5.27 8.92 2.44
C ARG A 181 -4.73 10.36 2.46
N TYR A 182 -4.21 10.80 1.32
CA TYR A 182 -3.68 12.15 1.09
C TYR A 182 -4.58 13.00 0.20
N ASP A 183 -5.71 12.43 -0.25
CA ASP A 183 -6.72 13.13 -1.03
C ASP A 183 -7.71 13.86 -0.10
N PRO A 184 -7.84 15.18 -0.20
CA PRO A 184 -8.76 15.96 0.64
C PRO A 184 -10.22 15.51 0.53
N GLU A 185 -10.67 15.05 -0.64
CA GLU A 185 -12.03 14.57 -0.83
C GLU A 185 -12.31 13.32 0.01
N TYR A 186 -11.34 12.37 0.09
CA TYR A 186 -11.41 11.21 0.98
C TYR A 186 -11.36 11.60 2.46
N ARG A 187 -10.44 12.49 2.84
CA ARG A 187 -10.28 12.98 4.22
C ARG A 187 -11.55 13.68 4.72
N GLU A 188 -12.13 14.55 3.91
CA GLU A 188 -13.37 15.26 4.27
C GLU A 188 -14.59 14.33 4.30
N THR A 189 -14.71 13.40 3.34
CA THR A 189 -15.77 12.39 3.38
C THR A 189 -15.72 11.59 4.68
N LEU A 190 -14.52 11.13 5.07
CA LEU A 190 -14.35 10.42 6.32
C LEU A 190 -14.66 11.28 7.55
N ALA A 191 -14.28 12.56 7.54
CA ALA A 191 -14.61 13.48 8.63
C ALA A 191 -16.13 13.56 8.83
N ARG A 192 -16.92 13.72 7.75
CA ARG A 192 -18.38 13.73 7.81
C ARG A 192 -18.98 12.40 8.28
N VAL A 193 -18.38 11.27 7.88
CA VAL A 193 -18.76 9.94 8.39
C VAL A 193 -18.54 9.87 9.92
N ARG A 194 -17.39 10.32 10.41
CA ARG A 194 -17.06 10.34 11.85
C ARG A 194 -17.94 11.29 12.67
N GLU A 195 -18.41 12.36 12.09
CA GLU A 195 -19.43 13.25 12.66
C GLU A 195 -20.83 12.59 12.74
N GLY A 196 -20.98 11.38 12.17
CA GLY A 196 -22.22 10.60 12.21
C GLY A 196 -23.28 11.01 11.22
N LEU A 197 -22.88 11.70 10.13
CA LEU A 197 -23.82 12.20 9.12
C LEU A 197 -24.56 11.04 8.42
N ALA A 198 -23.87 9.91 8.17
CA ALA A 198 -24.47 8.69 7.63
C ALA A 198 -24.95 7.72 8.73
N GLY A 199 -24.70 8.02 10.01
CA GLY A 199 -24.84 7.09 11.12
C GLY A 199 -23.69 6.05 11.14
N ASP A 200 -23.88 4.95 11.88
CA ASP A 200 -22.91 3.86 11.92
C ASP A 200 -22.88 3.12 10.58
N ILE A 201 -21.70 2.84 10.05
CA ILE A 201 -21.56 2.00 8.84
C ILE A 201 -21.93 0.56 9.19
N VAL A 202 -22.89 0.00 8.49
CA VAL A 202 -23.43 -1.37 8.68
C VAL A 202 -23.08 -2.31 7.54
N GLY A 203 -22.52 -1.82 6.44
CA GLY A 203 -22.09 -2.60 5.28
C GLY A 203 -21.57 -1.72 4.16
N GLY A 204 -21.15 -2.35 3.07
CA GLY A 204 -20.68 -1.61 1.91
C GLY A 204 -20.20 -2.50 0.77
N GLN A 205 -19.78 -1.86 -0.29
CA GLN A 205 -19.23 -2.49 -1.49
C GLN A 205 -18.00 -1.71 -1.96
N ILE A 206 -16.98 -2.45 -2.38
CA ILE A 206 -15.75 -1.88 -2.92
C ILE A 206 -15.39 -2.55 -4.24
N PHE A 207 -14.93 -1.77 -5.21
CA PHE A 207 -14.73 -2.23 -6.57
C PHE A 207 -13.40 -1.78 -7.15
N TRP A 208 -12.68 -2.72 -7.79
CA TRP A 208 -11.61 -2.43 -8.72
C TRP A 208 -11.80 -3.24 -10.00
N ASN A 209 -12.80 -2.89 -10.80
CA ASN A 209 -13.09 -3.56 -12.05
C ASN A 209 -12.40 -2.83 -13.20
N GLY A 210 -11.16 -3.25 -13.46
CA GLY A 210 -10.28 -2.65 -14.47
C GLY A 210 -10.15 -3.47 -15.76
N GLY A 211 -9.32 -2.98 -16.67
CA GLY A 211 -8.96 -3.67 -17.91
C GLY A 211 -7.76 -4.60 -17.76
N ALA A 212 -7.26 -5.10 -18.89
CA ALA A 212 -6.08 -5.96 -18.93
C ALA A 212 -4.83 -5.25 -18.43
N ILE A 213 -3.90 -6.04 -17.90
CA ILE A 213 -2.56 -5.57 -17.52
C ILE A 213 -1.58 -5.75 -18.66
N TRP A 214 -0.48 -5.02 -18.57
CA TRP A 214 0.62 -5.12 -19.52
C TRP A 214 1.29 -6.50 -19.46
N TYR A 215 1.87 -6.94 -20.58
CA TYR A 215 2.67 -8.14 -20.70
C TYR A 215 3.91 -7.87 -21.56
N ARG A 216 5.03 -8.52 -21.24
CA ARG A 216 6.28 -8.42 -22.00
C ARG A 216 6.69 -9.78 -22.50
N ASN A 217 6.86 -9.90 -23.82
CA ASN A 217 7.28 -11.16 -24.42
C ASN A 217 8.66 -11.59 -23.93
N ARG A 218 8.86 -12.89 -23.79
CA ARG A 218 10.15 -13.48 -23.45
C ARG A 218 11.14 -13.19 -24.58
N LYS A 219 12.32 -12.70 -24.22
CA LYS A 219 13.42 -12.52 -25.16
C LYS A 219 14.20 -13.84 -25.33
N PRO A 220 14.84 -14.09 -26.52
CA PRO A 220 15.72 -15.24 -26.67
C PRO A 220 16.82 -15.26 -25.60
N GLY A 221 17.06 -16.42 -25.00
CA GLY A 221 18.08 -16.60 -23.95
C GLY A 221 17.72 -16.08 -22.56
N MET A 222 16.53 -15.44 -22.38
CA MET A 222 16.09 -14.95 -21.08
C MET A 222 15.81 -16.12 -20.14
N LYS A 223 16.47 -16.12 -18.96
CA LYS A 223 16.29 -17.11 -17.89
C LYS A 223 14.92 -16.95 -17.26
N GLU A 224 14.45 -18.02 -16.58
CA GLU A 224 13.11 -18.02 -16.00
C GLU A 224 12.93 -16.96 -14.91
N MET A 225 13.91 -16.84 -14.00
CA MET A 225 13.91 -15.80 -12.96
C MET A 225 13.85 -14.39 -13.57
N GLU A 226 14.64 -14.14 -14.61
CA GLU A 226 14.66 -12.85 -15.29
C GLU A 226 13.31 -12.55 -15.95
N PHE A 227 12.71 -13.55 -16.61
CA PHE A 227 11.41 -13.41 -17.23
C PHE A 227 10.32 -13.09 -16.21
N GLN A 228 10.29 -13.77 -15.08
CA GLN A 228 9.30 -13.53 -14.02
C GLN A 228 9.48 -12.14 -13.41
N VAL A 229 10.69 -11.73 -13.06
CA VAL A 229 10.96 -10.37 -12.55
C VAL A 229 10.60 -9.30 -13.59
N HIS A 230 10.84 -9.57 -14.89
CA HIS A 230 10.46 -8.66 -15.97
C HIS A 230 8.94 -8.53 -16.14
N ASN A 231 8.18 -9.62 -15.88
CA ASN A 231 6.72 -9.71 -15.87
C ASN A 231 6.13 -9.84 -14.47
N TRP A 232 6.72 -9.18 -13.49
CA TRP A 232 6.44 -9.35 -12.07
C TRP A 232 4.94 -9.34 -11.71
N TYR A 233 4.13 -8.61 -12.43
CA TYR A 233 2.69 -8.52 -12.18
C TYR A 233 1.94 -9.83 -12.44
N HIS A 234 2.49 -10.73 -13.24
CA HIS A 234 1.90 -12.02 -13.59
C HIS A 234 2.25 -13.16 -12.63
N PHE A 235 3.04 -12.89 -11.58
CA PHE A 235 3.55 -13.90 -10.66
C PHE A 235 3.21 -13.55 -9.22
N ASN A 236 2.50 -14.49 -8.56
CA ASN A 236 2.01 -14.28 -7.19
C ASN A 236 3.12 -13.93 -6.19
N TRP A 237 4.28 -14.57 -6.29
CA TRP A 237 5.42 -14.30 -5.40
C TRP A 237 6.03 -12.90 -5.55
N LEU A 238 5.72 -12.18 -6.62
CA LEU A 238 6.17 -10.82 -6.89
C LEU A 238 5.08 -9.76 -6.65
N CYS A 239 3.83 -10.04 -7.06
CA CYS A 239 2.75 -9.06 -6.99
C CYS A 239 1.69 -9.35 -5.92
N GLY A 240 1.55 -10.61 -5.48
CA GLY A 240 0.48 -11.02 -4.57
C GLY A 240 -0.88 -11.17 -5.22
N ASP A 241 -0.97 -11.22 -6.56
CA ASP A 241 -2.17 -11.10 -7.38
C ASP A 241 -2.77 -9.68 -7.41
N HIS A 242 -3.63 -9.40 -8.39
CA HIS A 242 -4.20 -8.06 -8.60
C HIS A 242 -5.09 -7.57 -7.44
N ILE A 243 -5.67 -8.48 -6.67
CA ILE A 243 -6.39 -8.12 -5.44
C ILE A 243 -5.45 -7.41 -4.44
N CYS A 244 -4.19 -7.84 -4.34
CA CYS A 244 -3.18 -7.18 -3.51
C CYS A 244 -2.59 -5.95 -4.22
N GLU A 245 -2.30 -6.07 -5.53
CA GLU A 245 -1.54 -5.03 -6.23
C GLU A 245 -2.41 -3.80 -6.55
N GLN A 246 -3.68 -3.97 -6.95
CA GLN A 246 -4.56 -2.85 -7.27
C GLN A 246 -5.68 -2.63 -6.25
N HIS A 247 -6.40 -3.68 -5.93
CA HIS A 247 -7.60 -3.55 -5.10
C HIS A 247 -7.31 -3.20 -3.64
N VAL A 248 -6.06 -3.33 -3.21
CA VAL A 248 -5.59 -2.86 -1.89
C VAL A 248 -5.99 -1.41 -1.60
N HIS A 249 -6.08 -0.55 -2.61
CA HIS A 249 -6.54 0.82 -2.43
C HIS A 249 -7.96 0.92 -1.88
N ASN A 250 -8.89 0.10 -2.39
CA ASN A 250 -10.28 0.09 -1.94
C ASN A 250 -10.42 -0.65 -0.60
N ILE A 251 -9.64 -1.72 -0.39
CA ILE A 251 -9.60 -2.45 0.88
C ILE A 251 -9.06 -1.55 1.99
N ASP A 252 -8.03 -0.74 1.70
CA ASP A 252 -7.50 0.26 2.64
C ASP A 252 -8.54 1.31 3.00
N VAL A 253 -9.30 1.80 2.03
CA VAL A 253 -10.40 2.76 2.30
C VAL A 253 -11.46 2.12 3.20
N ALA A 254 -11.84 0.86 2.97
CA ALA A 254 -12.78 0.16 3.83
C ALA A 254 -12.25 0.04 5.27
N ASN A 255 -11.00 -0.40 5.45
CA ASN A 255 -10.36 -0.47 6.76
C ASN A 255 -10.33 0.90 7.45
N TRP A 256 -10.01 1.95 6.71
CA TRP A 256 -9.88 3.33 7.19
C TRP A 256 -11.22 3.95 7.58
N PHE A 257 -12.28 3.74 6.76
CA PHE A 257 -13.62 4.28 7.04
C PHE A 257 -14.30 3.55 8.20
N LEU A 258 -14.08 2.25 8.31
CA LEU A 258 -14.57 1.45 9.45
C LEU A 258 -13.71 1.62 10.71
N ASP A 259 -12.49 2.13 10.60
CA ASP A 259 -11.46 2.16 11.65
C ASP A 259 -11.23 0.78 12.30
N ARG A 260 -11.24 -0.27 11.47
CA ARG A 260 -11.14 -1.67 11.88
C ARG A 260 -10.49 -2.49 10.78
N LEU A 261 -9.96 -3.66 11.15
CA LEU A 261 -9.52 -4.69 10.22
C LEU A 261 -10.59 -5.80 10.14
N PRO A 262 -10.68 -6.53 9.01
CA PRO A 262 -11.59 -7.66 8.92
C PRO A 262 -11.18 -8.77 9.91
N GLU A 263 -12.15 -9.41 10.54
CA GLU A 263 -11.93 -10.61 11.38
C GLU A 263 -11.70 -11.84 10.51
N SER A 264 -12.37 -11.89 9.36
CA SER A 264 -12.26 -13.00 8.42
C SER A 264 -12.64 -12.58 7.00
N ALA A 265 -12.32 -13.44 6.04
CA ALA A 265 -12.76 -13.30 4.66
C ALA A 265 -13.18 -14.67 4.09
N TYR A 266 -14.18 -14.65 3.21
CA TYR A 266 -14.61 -15.75 2.37
C TYR A 266 -14.77 -15.25 0.94
N GLY A 267 -14.47 -16.08 -0.07
CA GLY A 267 -14.56 -15.58 -1.43
C GLY A 267 -14.42 -16.64 -2.52
N LEU A 268 -14.72 -16.22 -3.71
CA LEU A 268 -14.60 -16.97 -4.96
C LEU A 268 -13.79 -16.17 -5.96
N GLY A 269 -13.06 -16.86 -6.81
CA GLY A 269 -12.27 -16.23 -7.86
C GLY A 269 -11.76 -17.24 -8.85
N GLY A 270 -11.08 -16.79 -9.86
CA GLY A 270 -10.53 -17.65 -10.88
C GLY A 270 -9.84 -16.90 -12.00
N ARG A 271 -9.43 -17.64 -13.00
CA ARG A 271 -8.92 -17.11 -14.25
C ARG A 271 -9.68 -17.69 -15.42
N GLN A 272 -10.52 -16.89 -16.04
CA GLN A 272 -11.34 -17.26 -17.18
C GLN A 272 -10.83 -16.64 -18.47
N HIS A 273 -10.40 -15.39 -18.40
CA HIS A 273 -9.85 -14.68 -19.57
C HIS A 273 -8.36 -15.01 -19.73
N ARG A 274 -8.06 -15.80 -20.76
CA ARG A 274 -6.69 -16.18 -21.11
C ARG A 274 -6.30 -15.54 -22.43
N VAL A 275 -5.20 -14.80 -22.43
CA VAL A 275 -4.62 -14.25 -23.64
C VAL A 275 -3.59 -15.24 -24.17
N PRO A 276 -3.75 -15.78 -25.40
CA PRO A 276 -2.78 -16.69 -25.99
C PRO A 276 -1.37 -16.07 -26.02
N GLY A 277 -0.36 -16.84 -25.65
CA GLY A 277 1.03 -16.38 -25.59
C GLY A 277 1.38 -15.47 -24.41
N GLN A 278 0.43 -15.26 -23.47
CA GLN A 278 0.66 -14.47 -22.25
C GLN A 278 0.40 -15.33 -20.99
N PRO A 279 1.23 -16.33 -20.71
CA PRO A 279 1.08 -17.17 -19.53
C PRO A 279 1.26 -16.37 -18.24
N SER A 280 0.46 -16.69 -17.23
CA SER A 280 0.43 -15.99 -15.96
C SER A 280 -0.11 -16.93 -14.88
N GLU A 281 0.40 -16.80 -13.66
CA GLU A 281 0.02 -17.59 -12.49
C GLU A 281 -1.22 -17.05 -11.77
N ILE A 282 -1.50 -15.74 -11.87
CA ILE A 282 -2.53 -15.08 -11.08
C ILE A 282 -3.95 -15.25 -11.64
N TYR A 283 -4.93 -15.04 -10.81
CA TYR A 283 -6.33 -14.95 -11.20
C TYR A 283 -6.62 -13.68 -12.01
N ASP A 284 -7.77 -13.60 -12.67
CA ASP A 284 -8.24 -12.39 -13.36
C ASP A 284 -9.46 -11.75 -12.71
N HIS A 285 -10.06 -12.41 -11.70
CA HIS A 285 -11.13 -11.85 -10.90
C HIS A 285 -11.20 -12.45 -9.50
N HIS A 286 -11.65 -11.64 -8.54
CA HIS A 286 -11.95 -12.04 -7.17
C HIS A 286 -13.25 -11.39 -6.72
N CYS A 287 -14.10 -12.18 -6.03
CA CYS A 287 -15.24 -11.72 -5.24
C CYS A 287 -15.02 -12.17 -3.80
N VAL A 288 -14.90 -11.23 -2.87
CA VAL A 288 -14.61 -11.50 -1.46
C VAL A 288 -15.61 -10.79 -0.58
N ASP A 289 -16.11 -11.51 0.41
CA ASP A 289 -16.90 -10.97 1.53
C ASP A 289 -15.96 -10.82 2.73
N PHE A 290 -15.56 -9.58 3.05
CA PHE A 290 -14.80 -9.26 4.23
C PHE A 290 -15.75 -9.04 5.41
N ILE A 291 -15.54 -9.78 6.49
CA ILE A 291 -16.35 -9.74 7.71
C ILE A 291 -15.57 -8.97 8.77
N TYR A 292 -16.11 -7.84 9.20
CA TYR A 292 -15.54 -6.96 10.21
C TYR A 292 -16.23 -7.15 11.57
N PRO A 293 -15.59 -6.71 12.68
CA PRO A 293 -16.18 -6.74 14.01
C PRO A 293 -17.60 -6.16 14.04
N GLY A 294 -18.49 -6.84 14.77
CA GLY A 294 -19.90 -6.47 14.84
C GLY A 294 -20.74 -6.99 13.67
N GLY A 295 -20.19 -7.88 12.83
CA GLY A 295 -20.90 -8.50 11.71
C GLY A 295 -21.05 -7.60 10.48
N VAL A 296 -20.34 -6.46 10.44
CA VAL A 296 -20.33 -5.57 9.26
C VAL A 296 -19.66 -6.29 8.09
N ARG A 297 -20.33 -6.31 6.94
CA ARG A 297 -19.83 -6.97 5.73
C ARG A 297 -19.49 -5.97 4.64
N ILE A 298 -18.33 -6.15 4.04
CA ILE A 298 -17.88 -5.39 2.86
C ILE A 298 -17.73 -6.35 1.70
N ALA A 299 -18.65 -6.26 0.74
CA ALA A 299 -18.58 -7.01 -0.51
C ALA A 299 -17.53 -6.38 -1.42
N SER A 300 -16.54 -7.16 -1.80
CA SER A 300 -15.37 -6.74 -2.55
C SER A 300 -15.33 -7.44 -3.90
N GLN A 301 -15.15 -6.68 -4.97
CA GLN A 301 -15.01 -7.21 -6.33
C GLN A 301 -13.83 -6.57 -7.03
N CYS A 302 -12.99 -7.38 -7.64
CA CYS A 302 -11.96 -6.87 -8.53
C CYS A 302 -11.76 -7.78 -9.74
N ARG A 303 -11.41 -7.19 -10.87
CA ARG A 303 -11.09 -7.91 -12.10
C ARG A 303 -10.09 -7.17 -12.96
N GLN A 304 -9.37 -7.93 -13.82
CA GLN A 304 -8.38 -7.44 -14.76
C GLN A 304 -8.49 -8.12 -16.13
N PHE A 305 -9.60 -7.92 -16.80
CA PHE A 305 -9.78 -8.35 -18.20
C PHE A 305 -10.53 -7.27 -18.99
N PRO A 306 -10.33 -7.17 -20.33
CA PRO A 306 -10.97 -6.16 -21.14
C PRO A 306 -12.44 -6.47 -21.42
N GLY A 307 -13.19 -5.49 -21.93
CA GLY A 307 -14.54 -5.67 -22.44
C GLY A 307 -15.68 -5.64 -21.41
N GLY A 308 -15.37 -5.44 -20.12
CA GLY A 308 -16.39 -5.23 -19.07
C GLY A 308 -16.46 -3.77 -18.63
N ASP A 309 -17.51 -3.40 -17.90
CA ASP A 309 -17.70 -2.06 -17.36
C ASP A 309 -16.57 -1.68 -16.39
N TYR A 310 -15.97 -0.52 -16.59
CA TYR A 310 -14.97 0.01 -15.67
C TYR A 310 -15.65 0.56 -14.41
N ARG A 311 -15.21 0.08 -13.22
CA ARG A 311 -15.71 0.58 -11.94
C ARG A 311 -14.62 0.52 -10.89
N VAL A 312 -14.17 1.67 -10.42
CA VAL A 312 -13.22 1.80 -9.29
C VAL A 312 -13.85 2.78 -8.31
N THR A 313 -14.44 2.26 -7.23
CA THR A 313 -15.20 3.06 -6.26
C THR A 313 -15.43 2.30 -4.96
N GLU A 314 -15.79 3.03 -3.92
CA GLU A 314 -16.28 2.55 -2.64
C GLU A 314 -17.65 3.15 -2.33
N GLU A 315 -18.55 2.33 -1.80
CA GLU A 315 -19.90 2.74 -1.40
C GLU A 315 -20.21 2.10 -0.04
N PHE A 316 -20.53 2.93 0.97
CA PHE A 316 -20.86 2.42 2.30
C PHE A 316 -22.31 2.74 2.65
N GLN A 317 -22.91 1.81 3.40
CA GLN A 317 -24.27 1.94 3.92
C GLN A 317 -24.18 2.24 5.41
N GLY A 318 -24.70 3.39 5.80
CA GLY A 318 -24.85 3.76 7.18
C GLY A 318 -26.29 3.57 7.69
N THR A 319 -26.48 3.62 9.00
CA THR A 319 -27.82 3.51 9.61
C THR A 319 -28.76 4.66 9.23
N LYS A 320 -28.22 5.84 8.86
CA LYS A 320 -28.99 7.03 8.49
C LYS A 320 -28.88 7.39 6.99
N GLY A 321 -27.87 6.89 6.28
CA GLY A 321 -27.63 7.32 4.90
C GLY A 321 -26.65 6.46 4.13
N LEU A 322 -26.29 6.92 2.93
CA LEU A 322 -25.33 6.29 2.03
C LEU A 322 -24.12 7.20 1.88
N VAL A 323 -22.94 6.59 1.82
CA VAL A 323 -21.65 7.28 1.64
C VAL A 323 -21.06 6.86 0.32
N LYS A 324 -20.78 7.82 -0.53
CA LYS A 324 -19.90 7.72 -1.70
C LYS A 324 -18.78 8.74 -1.53
N LEU A 325 -17.68 8.53 -2.22
CA LEU A 325 -16.62 9.53 -2.22
C LEU A 325 -17.17 10.90 -2.62
N GLY A 326 -16.95 11.89 -1.77
CA GLY A 326 -17.37 13.28 -1.99
C GLY A 326 -18.86 13.54 -1.81
N GLU A 327 -19.68 12.55 -1.42
CA GLU A 327 -21.12 12.75 -1.25
C GLU A 327 -21.71 11.84 -0.19
N ILE A 328 -22.55 12.40 0.68
CA ILE A 328 -23.35 11.66 1.65
C ILE A 328 -24.83 12.03 1.44
N THR A 329 -25.67 11.02 1.28
CA THR A 329 -27.12 11.17 1.14
C THR A 329 -27.84 10.52 2.30
N ASP A 330 -29.06 10.96 2.61
CA ASP A 330 -29.96 10.20 3.47
C ASP A 330 -30.54 8.98 2.71
N ARG A 331 -31.35 8.16 3.38
CA ARG A 331 -31.97 6.98 2.78
C ARG A 331 -33.04 7.29 1.72
N SER A 332 -33.52 8.54 1.65
CA SER A 332 -34.46 9.00 0.61
C SER A 332 -33.71 9.49 -0.65
N GLY A 333 -32.38 9.58 -0.60
CA GLY A 333 -31.55 10.08 -1.69
C GLY A 333 -31.31 11.60 -1.62
N LYS A 334 -31.78 12.29 -0.57
CA LYS A 334 -31.49 13.72 -0.37
C LYS A 334 -30.02 13.87 0.01
N VAL A 335 -29.30 14.75 -0.72
CA VAL A 335 -27.90 15.08 -0.42
C VAL A 335 -27.83 15.80 0.93
N LEU A 336 -27.09 15.25 1.87
CA LEU A 336 -26.78 15.83 3.17
C LEU A 336 -25.48 16.62 3.14
N TRP A 337 -24.51 16.16 2.35
CA TRP A 337 -23.22 16.79 2.19
C TRP A 337 -22.60 16.40 0.85
N LYS A 338 -21.88 17.37 0.26
CA LYS A 338 -21.10 17.19 -0.95
C LYS A 338 -19.78 17.93 -0.84
N TYR A 339 -18.71 17.32 -1.34
CA TYR A 339 -17.40 17.95 -1.37
C TYR A 339 -17.29 19.00 -2.46
N GLU A 340 -16.87 20.20 -2.08
CA GLU A 340 -16.68 21.35 -3.00
C GLU A 340 -15.28 21.96 -2.87
N GLY A 341 -14.38 21.28 -2.13
CA GLY A 341 -13.03 21.75 -1.86
C GLY A 341 -12.05 21.55 -3.03
N PRO A 342 -10.79 21.98 -2.86
CA PRO A 342 -9.74 21.81 -3.84
C PRO A 342 -9.37 20.32 -4.02
N ARG A 343 -8.93 19.96 -5.24
CA ARG A 343 -8.48 18.61 -5.59
C ARG A 343 -7.00 18.63 -6.04
N PRO A 344 -6.05 18.84 -5.12
CA PRO A 344 -4.64 18.72 -5.44
C PRO A 344 -4.31 17.28 -5.86
N ASN A 345 -3.17 17.11 -6.54
CA ASN A 345 -2.67 15.77 -6.86
C ASN A 345 -2.26 15.01 -5.57
N PRO A 346 -3.00 13.97 -5.13
CA PRO A 346 -2.71 13.30 -3.88
C PRO A 346 -1.35 12.58 -3.87
N PHE A 347 -0.84 12.19 -5.05
CA PHE A 347 0.52 11.67 -5.18
C PHE A 347 1.59 12.71 -4.89
N GLN A 348 1.34 14.00 -5.10
CA GLN A 348 2.26 15.06 -4.70
C GLN A 348 2.11 15.35 -3.21
N VAL A 349 0.89 15.39 -2.69
CA VAL A 349 0.61 15.69 -1.28
C VAL A 349 1.31 14.70 -0.35
N GLU A 350 1.35 13.40 -0.69
CA GLU A 350 2.06 12.41 0.14
C GLU A 350 3.57 12.69 0.25
N HIS A 351 4.18 13.22 -0.80
CA HIS A 351 5.60 13.64 -0.76
C HIS A 351 5.78 14.97 -0.04
N ASP A 352 4.87 15.93 -0.22
CA ASP A 352 4.93 17.21 0.49
C ASP A 352 4.86 17.01 2.02
N GLU A 353 3.92 16.17 2.49
CA GLU A 353 3.78 15.82 3.91
C GLU A 353 5.00 15.04 4.44
N LEU A 354 5.57 14.12 3.65
CA LEU A 354 6.80 13.41 4.03
C LEU A 354 7.96 14.37 4.24
N HIS A 355 8.19 15.29 3.30
CA HIS A 355 9.28 16.26 3.39
C HIS A 355 9.05 17.26 4.54
N ASP A 356 7.81 17.69 4.77
CA ASP A 356 7.47 18.52 5.92
C ASP A 356 7.74 17.77 7.24
N ALA A 357 7.40 16.49 7.32
CA ALA A 357 7.68 15.69 8.50
C ALA A 357 9.18 15.47 8.75
N ILE A 358 9.97 15.25 7.70
CA ILE A 358 11.44 15.14 7.82
C ILE A 358 12.06 16.45 8.31
N ARG A 359 11.67 17.57 7.71
CA ARG A 359 12.28 18.87 8.00
C ARG A 359 11.90 19.44 9.36
N ASN A 360 10.69 19.18 9.81
CA ASN A 360 10.15 19.71 11.06
C ASN A 360 10.06 18.66 12.18
N ASP A 361 10.70 17.50 11.99
CA ASP A 361 10.71 16.34 12.91
C ASP A 361 9.31 15.95 13.40
N LYS A 362 8.29 16.07 12.53
CA LYS A 362 6.93 15.68 12.85
C LYS A 362 6.79 14.16 12.83
N PRO A 363 6.04 13.54 13.76
CA PRO A 363 5.77 12.10 13.70
C PRO A 363 5.01 11.75 12.42
N LEU A 364 5.52 10.78 11.64
CA LEU A 364 4.86 10.26 10.45
C LEU A 364 5.33 8.83 10.18
N ASN A 365 4.47 7.84 10.42
CA ASN A 365 4.74 6.45 10.10
C ASN A 365 3.47 5.75 9.62
N ASN A 366 3.38 5.54 8.34
CA ASN A 366 2.24 4.91 7.68
C ASN A 366 2.37 3.39 7.56
N ALA A 367 3.52 2.81 7.95
CA ALA A 367 3.84 1.42 7.66
C ALA A 367 2.85 0.43 8.30
N VAL A 368 2.31 0.75 9.49
CA VAL A 368 1.37 -0.15 10.17
C VAL A 368 0.09 -0.31 9.35
N TYR A 369 -0.58 0.79 9.00
CA TYR A 369 -1.80 0.68 8.21
C TYR A 369 -1.53 0.17 6.78
N GLY A 370 -0.38 0.53 6.19
CA GLY A 370 0.04 0.02 4.90
C GLY A 370 0.21 -1.50 4.90
N ALA A 371 0.87 -2.05 5.94
CA ALA A 371 1.06 -3.48 6.09
C ALA A 371 -0.26 -4.21 6.39
N THR A 372 -1.09 -3.70 7.30
CA THR A 372 -2.35 -4.34 7.69
C THR A 372 -3.39 -4.30 6.58
N SER A 373 -3.49 -3.22 5.81
CA SER A 373 -4.37 -3.14 4.64
C SER A 373 -3.87 -4.04 3.50
N SER A 374 -2.56 -4.11 3.27
CA SER A 374 -1.97 -5.06 2.31
C SER A 374 -2.27 -6.50 2.72
N PHE A 375 -2.17 -6.81 4.02
CA PHE A 375 -2.47 -8.14 4.51
C PHE A 375 -3.97 -8.46 4.47
N SER A 376 -4.86 -7.49 4.60
CA SER A 376 -6.30 -7.70 4.35
C SER A 376 -6.55 -8.14 2.90
N ALA A 377 -5.80 -7.62 1.93
CA ALA A 377 -5.88 -8.09 0.54
C ALA A 377 -5.33 -9.53 0.39
N VAL A 378 -4.24 -9.86 1.08
CA VAL A 378 -3.71 -11.24 1.15
C VAL A 378 -4.74 -12.20 1.75
N LEU A 379 -5.45 -11.80 2.80
CA LEU A 379 -6.54 -12.58 3.40
C LEU A 379 -7.62 -12.90 2.36
N GLY A 380 -8.05 -11.92 1.58
CA GLY A 380 -9.02 -12.09 0.50
C GLY A 380 -8.51 -13.02 -0.61
N ARG A 381 -7.24 -12.89 -1.02
CA ARG A 381 -6.60 -13.81 -1.95
C ARG A 381 -6.57 -15.24 -1.41
N ASN A 382 -6.17 -15.42 -0.17
CA ASN A 382 -6.11 -16.73 0.47
C ASN A 382 -7.49 -17.40 0.47
N ALA A 383 -8.55 -16.65 0.77
CA ALA A 383 -9.92 -17.13 0.72
C ALA A 383 -10.31 -17.61 -0.68
N THR A 384 -10.04 -16.83 -1.73
CA THR A 384 -10.38 -17.19 -3.11
C THR A 384 -9.54 -18.34 -3.66
N TYR A 385 -8.24 -18.38 -3.35
CA TYR A 385 -7.33 -19.44 -3.81
C TYR A 385 -7.63 -20.80 -3.18
N THR A 386 -8.03 -20.81 -1.92
CA THR A 386 -8.32 -22.07 -1.20
C THR A 386 -9.78 -22.47 -1.26
N GLY A 387 -10.71 -21.54 -1.55
CA GLY A 387 -12.15 -21.75 -1.43
C GLY A 387 -12.63 -21.90 0.02
N LYS A 388 -11.83 -21.43 1.01
CA LYS A 388 -12.14 -21.55 2.44
C LYS A 388 -12.28 -20.16 3.07
N GLN A 389 -13.05 -20.10 4.15
CA GLN A 389 -13.01 -18.94 5.04
C GLN A 389 -11.69 -18.94 5.81
N TRP A 390 -11.06 -17.78 5.93
CA TRP A 390 -9.85 -17.56 6.70
C TRP A 390 -10.07 -16.48 7.76
N GLY A 391 -9.65 -16.74 9.00
CA GLY A 391 -9.52 -15.72 10.04
C GLY A 391 -8.29 -14.85 9.80
N TYR A 392 -8.37 -13.54 10.09
CA TYR A 392 -7.25 -12.61 9.89
C TYR A 392 -6.02 -13.03 10.69
N LYS A 393 -6.21 -13.33 11.99
CA LYS A 393 -5.11 -13.77 12.85
C LYS A 393 -4.54 -15.12 12.40
N GLU A 394 -5.42 -16.08 12.10
CA GLU A 394 -5.01 -17.39 11.57
C GLU A 394 -4.14 -17.26 10.33
N ALA A 395 -4.55 -16.43 9.39
CA ALA A 395 -3.79 -16.18 8.16
C ALA A 395 -2.47 -15.46 8.42
N LEU A 396 -2.41 -14.54 9.41
CA LEU A 396 -1.19 -13.81 9.76
C LEU A 396 -0.17 -14.69 10.49
N ASP A 397 -0.63 -15.70 11.20
CA ASP A 397 0.22 -16.65 11.93
C ASP A 397 0.83 -17.75 11.02
N LEU A 398 0.45 -17.81 9.73
CA LEU A 398 1.05 -18.75 8.78
C LEU A 398 2.54 -18.48 8.60
N GLU A 399 3.33 -19.54 8.51
CA GLU A 399 4.79 -19.45 8.25
C GLU A 399 5.13 -19.30 6.76
N ASN A 400 4.13 -19.11 5.90
CA ASN A 400 4.34 -19.01 4.46
C ASN A 400 5.18 -17.79 4.08
N ARG A 401 6.16 -18.03 3.22
CA ARG A 401 7.04 -17.04 2.63
C ARG A 401 7.11 -17.28 1.12
N THR A 402 6.53 -16.38 0.35
CA THR A 402 6.49 -16.52 -1.12
C THR A 402 7.83 -16.14 -1.78
N MET A 403 8.57 -15.22 -1.16
CA MET A 403 9.89 -14.83 -1.66
C MET A 403 10.93 -15.94 -1.40
N PRO A 404 11.68 -16.41 -2.41
CA PRO A 404 12.71 -17.42 -2.24
C PRO A 404 13.86 -16.92 -1.33
N GLU A 405 14.50 -17.82 -0.61
CA GLU A 405 15.63 -17.48 0.27
C GLU A 405 16.84 -16.97 -0.51
N HIS A 406 17.10 -17.58 -1.66
CA HIS A 406 18.21 -17.22 -2.53
C HIS A 406 17.68 -16.58 -3.81
N LEU A 407 18.03 -15.30 -3.98
CA LEU A 407 17.71 -14.53 -5.18
C LEU A 407 18.96 -14.41 -6.05
N GLY A 408 18.82 -14.72 -7.32
CA GLY A 408 19.87 -14.58 -8.32
C GLY A 408 19.31 -14.91 -9.72
N TRP A 409 19.93 -14.40 -10.75
CA TRP A 409 19.46 -14.65 -12.12
C TRP A 409 19.52 -16.13 -12.52
N ASP A 410 20.39 -16.91 -11.86
CA ASP A 410 20.54 -18.36 -12.05
C ASP A 410 19.70 -19.20 -11.08
N ALA A 411 19.02 -18.55 -10.12
CA ALA A 411 18.19 -19.26 -9.16
C ALA A 411 16.88 -19.71 -9.82
N THR A 412 16.35 -20.82 -9.32
CA THR A 412 15.03 -21.31 -9.72
C THR A 412 13.95 -20.46 -9.03
N PRO A 413 13.03 -19.81 -9.78
CA PRO A 413 11.92 -19.10 -9.17
C PRO A 413 10.91 -20.05 -8.51
N PRO A 414 10.03 -19.55 -7.62
CA PRO A 414 9.08 -20.38 -6.87
C PRO A 414 8.09 -21.17 -7.73
N VAL A 415 7.78 -20.69 -8.92
CA VAL A 415 6.87 -21.34 -9.87
C VAL A 415 7.57 -21.54 -11.21
N LEU A 416 7.37 -22.72 -11.81
CA LEU A 416 7.88 -23.04 -13.13
C LEU A 416 6.72 -23.31 -14.11
N PRO A 417 6.89 -23.01 -15.40
CA PRO A 417 5.91 -23.36 -16.41
C PRO A 417 5.93 -24.87 -16.65
N ASP A 418 4.80 -25.38 -17.14
CA ASP A 418 4.70 -26.74 -17.66
C ASP A 418 5.39 -26.86 -19.03
N LYS A 419 5.33 -28.05 -19.66
CA LYS A 419 5.91 -28.31 -20.98
C LYS A 419 5.33 -27.45 -22.12
N ASP A 420 4.12 -26.93 -21.93
CA ASP A 420 3.41 -26.08 -22.88
C ASP A 420 3.61 -24.58 -22.59
N GLY A 421 4.43 -24.26 -21.57
CA GLY A 421 4.76 -22.88 -21.16
C GLY A 421 3.71 -22.22 -20.27
N ASN A 422 2.74 -22.95 -19.74
CA ASN A 422 1.70 -22.41 -18.85
C ASN A 422 2.12 -22.55 -17.38
N TYR A 423 1.76 -21.56 -16.55
CA TYR A 423 1.96 -21.64 -15.11
C TYR A 423 0.72 -22.25 -14.43
N PRO A 424 0.93 -23.03 -13.34
CA PRO A 424 -0.17 -23.60 -12.58
C PRO A 424 -1.01 -22.47 -11.95
N LEU A 425 -2.33 -22.62 -12.01
CA LEU A 425 -3.26 -21.75 -11.30
C LEU A 425 -3.65 -22.37 -9.95
N PRO A 426 -3.87 -21.57 -8.91
CA PRO A 426 -4.49 -22.06 -7.70
C PRO A 426 -5.81 -22.77 -8.02
N ASN A 427 -6.03 -23.96 -7.44
CA ASN A 427 -7.26 -24.73 -7.63
C ASN A 427 -8.01 -24.80 -6.30
N PRO A 428 -9.12 -24.05 -6.15
CA PRO A 428 -9.89 -24.04 -4.91
C PRO A 428 -10.27 -25.45 -4.44
N GLY A 429 -10.19 -25.66 -3.13
CA GLY A 429 -10.40 -26.98 -2.51
C GLY A 429 -9.13 -27.83 -2.40
N THR A 430 -8.15 -27.67 -3.27
CA THR A 430 -6.88 -28.44 -3.26
C THR A 430 -5.66 -27.57 -3.05
N TYR A 431 -5.72 -26.28 -3.36
CA TYR A 431 -4.62 -25.35 -3.16
C TYR A 431 -4.24 -25.22 -1.68
N LYS A 432 -2.95 -25.28 -1.40
CA LYS A 432 -2.39 -25.07 -0.07
C LYS A 432 -1.54 -23.80 -0.10
N ILE A 433 -1.68 -22.98 0.93
CA ILE A 433 -0.81 -21.83 1.14
C ILE A 433 0.51 -22.37 1.71
N THR A 434 1.59 -22.22 0.96
CA THR A 434 2.93 -22.67 1.32
C THR A 434 3.86 -21.51 1.56
#